data_d7a12742ddb4ff09d6a4627188af99a1
#
_entry.id   d7a12742ddb4ff09d6a4627188af99a1
#
_cell.length_a   1.000
_cell.length_b   1.000
_cell.length_c   1.000
_cell.angle_alpha   90.00
_cell.angle_beta   90.00
_cell.angle_gamma   90.00
#
_symmetry.space_group_name_H-M   'P 1'
#
loop_
_entity.id
_entity.type
_entity.pdbx_description
1 polymer ?
#
loop_
_entity_poly.entity_id
_entity_poly.type
_entity_poly.pdbx_seq_one_letter_code
_entity_poly.pdbx_strand_id
1 'polypeptide(L)'
;MSKNITWYGLNLLPIYVEMVENWLEESCLQLKKLQQMQKNSDILDKETLIRLVKSHRPQHGDSWVLFAQCKHWRNQSPDEEQLRLIAQVEKSAEKLDSVNQEVVLLLKSFPRRDKEVKENMEIAFEWLFKKLDG
;
A
#
# COMPACT_ATOMS: atom_id res chain seq x y z
N MET A 1 -2.53 11.54 -20.82
CA MET A 1 -3.96 11.32 -20.68
C MET A 1 -4.36 11.43 -19.21
N SER A 2 -5.28 12.32 -18.93
CA SER A 2 -5.73 12.48 -17.56
C SER A 2 -6.52 11.26 -17.12
N LYS A 3 -6.19 10.72 -15.96
CA LYS A 3 -7.01 9.68 -15.36
C LYS A 3 -8.30 10.30 -14.88
N ASN A 4 -9.42 9.68 -15.22
CA ASN A 4 -10.70 10.10 -14.66
C ASN A 4 -10.72 9.69 -13.20
N ILE A 5 -10.37 10.64 -12.32
CA ILE A 5 -10.42 10.43 -10.88
C ILE A 5 -11.84 10.82 -10.44
N THR A 6 -12.52 9.86 -9.85
CA THR A 6 -13.83 10.12 -9.25
C THR A 6 -13.62 10.63 -7.84
N TRP A 7 -14.08 11.86 -7.59
CA TRP A 7 -14.04 12.44 -6.24
C TRP A 7 -15.33 12.09 -5.51
N TYR A 8 -15.19 11.65 -4.27
CA TYR A 8 -16.33 11.30 -3.44
C TYR A 8 -16.68 12.44 -2.50
N GLY A 9 -17.96 12.54 -2.16
CA GLY A 9 -18.44 13.57 -1.25
C GLY A 9 -18.14 13.23 0.21
N LEU A 10 -18.31 14.23 1.07
CA LEU A 10 -18.09 14.10 2.52
C LEU A 10 -18.96 13.02 3.16
N ASN A 11 -20.12 12.71 2.58
CA ASN A 11 -21.03 11.69 3.07
C ASN A 11 -20.42 10.27 3.03
N LEU A 12 -19.40 10.03 2.21
CA LEU A 12 -18.73 8.73 2.12
C LEU A 12 -17.53 8.61 3.06
N LEU A 13 -17.23 9.67 3.78
CA LEU A 13 -16.07 9.72 4.66
C LEU A 13 -16.02 8.59 5.71
N PRO A 14 -17.13 8.25 6.42
CA PRO A 14 -17.09 7.13 7.37
C PRO A 14 -16.75 5.80 6.71
N ILE A 15 -17.23 5.57 5.50
CA ILE A 15 -16.92 4.34 4.73
C ILE A 15 -15.43 4.29 4.40
N TYR A 16 -14.85 5.43 4.02
CA TYR A 16 -13.43 5.54 3.71
C TYR A 16 -12.56 5.27 4.93
N VAL A 17 -12.95 5.79 6.10
CA VAL A 17 -12.23 5.51 7.36
C VAL A 17 -12.13 4.00 7.57
N GLU A 18 -13.26 3.31 7.50
CA GLU A 18 -13.32 1.87 7.71
C GLU A 18 -12.50 1.10 6.66
N MET A 19 -12.63 1.48 5.40
CA MET A 19 -11.93 0.84 4.29
C MET A 19 -10.41 0.95 4.43
N VAL A 20 -9.91 2.15 4.73
CA VAL A 20 -8.47 2.37 4.86
C VAL A 20 -7.91 1.67 6.11
N GLU A 21 -8.67 1.65 7.20
CA GLU A 21 -8.28 0.90 8.40
C GLU A 21 -8.19 -0.60 8.14
N ASN A 22 -9.13 -1.15 7.35
CA ASN A 22 -9.09 -2.56 6.95
C ASN A 22 -7.87 -2.86 6.08
N TRP A 23 -7.54 -2.00 5.14
CA TRP A 23 -6.35 -2.15 4.32
C TRP A 23 -5.07 -2.13 5.17
N LEU A 24 -5.02 -1.22 6.12
CA LEU A 24 -3.88 -1.12 7.03
C LEU A 24 -3.72 -2.40 7.85
N GLU A 25 -4.82 -2.92 8.38
CA GLU A 25 -4.82 -4.17 9.16
C GLU A 25 -4.30 -5.34 8.32
N GLU A 26 -4.80 -5.48 7.09
CA GLU A 26 -4.36 -6.54 6.18
C GLU A 26 -2.88 -6.44 5.85
N SER A 27 -2.39 -5.22 5.59
CA SER A 27 -0.98 -5.00 5.30
C SER A 27 -0.09 -5.31 6.50
N CYS A 28 -0.53 -4.96 7.71
CA CYS A 28 0.19 -5.29 8.94
C CYS A 28 0.27 -6.79 9.16
N LEU A 29 -0.82 -7.52 8.92
CA LEU A 29 -0.83 -8.99 9.02
C LEU A 29 0.12 -9.62 8.02
N GLN A 30 0.16 -9.10 6.80
CA GLN A 30 1.05 -9.61 5.78
C GLN A 30 2.52 -9.35 6.14
N LEU A 31 2.82 -8.17 6.67
CA LEU A 31 4.17 -7.86 7.15
C LEU A 31 4.61 -8.85 8.24
N LYS A 32 3.72 -9.15 9.19
CA LYS A 32 4.01 -10.12 10.26
C LYS A 32 4.31 -11.50 9.70
N LYS A 33 3.54 -11.95 8.70
CA LYS A 33 3.76 -13.25 8.06
C LYS A 33 5.13 -13.30 7.38
N LEU A 34 5.50 -12.23 6.68
CA LEU A 34 6.80 -12.15 6.01
C LEU A 34 7.94 -12.12 7.00
N GLN A 35 7.79 -11.40 8.11
CA GLN A 35 8.78 -11.38 9.19
C GLN A 35 8.97 -12.78 9.80
N GLN A 36 7.88 -13.51 9.97
CA GLN A 36 7.93 -14.87 10.48
C GLN A 36 8.65 -15.81 9.51
N MET A 37 8.38 -15.69 8.22
CA MET A 37 9.06 -16.45 7.17
C MET A 37 10.56 -16.15 7.16
N GLN A 38 10.92 -14.88 7.32
CA GLN A 38 12.32 -14.47 7.38
C GLN A 38 13.03 -15.09 8.58
N LYS A 39 12.39 -15.10 9.76
CA LYS A 39 12.94 -15.74 10.97
C LYS A 39 13.18 -17.23 10.77
N ASN A 40 12.32 -17.89 10.03
CA ASN A 40 12.42 -19.31 9.75
C ASN A 40 13.42 -19.62 8.63
N SER A 41 14.08 -18.58 8.10
CA SER A 41 15.01 -18.71 6.97
C SER A 41 14.37 -19.31 5.73
N ASP A 42 13.09 -19.05 5.53
CA ASP A 42 12.38 -19.54 4.35
C ASP A 42 12.94 -18.90 3.08
N ILE A 43 12.95 -19.68 2.01
CA ILE A 43 13.35 -19.22 0.69
C ILE A 43 12.09 -19.08 -0.13
N LEU A 44 11.87 -17.88 -0.68
CA LEU A 44 10.72 -17.65 -1.55
C LEU A 44 10.99 -18.18 -2.95
N ASP A 45 10.06 -18.97 -3.47
CA ASP A 45 10.13 -19.35 -4.88
C ASP A 45 9.60 -18.20 -5.76
N LYS A 46 9.86 -18.31 -7.05
CA LYS A 46 9.49 -17.29 -8.04
C LYS A 46 7.99 -16.97 -8.02
N GLU A 47 7.15 -18.01 -8.01
CA GLU A 47 5.69 -17.82 -8.04
C GLU A 47 5.18 -17.10 -6.81
N THR A 48 5.63 -17.51 -5.63
CA THR A 48 5.22 -16.89 -4.37
C THR A 48 5.64 -15.43 -4.34
N LEU A 49 6.88 -15.16 -4.74
CA LEU A 49 7.41 -13.80 -4.78
C LEU A 49 6.59 -12.89 -5.70
N ILE A 50 6.32 -13.35 -6.93
CA ILE A 50 5.54 -12.59 -7.90
C ILE A 50 4.14 -12.31 -7.34
N ARG A 51 3.52 -13.31 -6.72
CA ARG A 51 2.20 -13.17 -6.12
C ARG A 51 2.19 -12.11 -5.02
N LEU A 52 3.18 -12.13 -4.14
CA LEU A 52 3.30 -11.17 -3.05
C LEU A 52 3.50 -9.74 -3.57
N VAL A 53 4.40 -9.56 -4.53
CA VAL A 53 4.64 -8.25 -5.13
C VAL A 53 3.36 -7.72 -5.78
N LYS A 54 2.65 -8.56 -6.53
CA LYS A 54 1.41 -8.17 -7.18
C LYS A 54 0.31 -7.81 -6.20
N SER A 55 0.21 -8.52 -5.08
CA SER A 55 -0.84 -8.26 -4.09
C SER A 55 -0.65 -6.92 -3.37
N HIS A 56 0.59 -6.44 -3.25
CA HIS A 56 0.87 -5.15 -2.60
C HIS A 56 0.83 -3.97 -3.56
N ARG A 57 0.98 -4.23 -4.86
CA ARG A 57 1.07 -3.18 -5.87
C ARG A 57 -0.12 -2.22 -5.90
N PRO A 58 -1.39 -2.69 -5.86
CA PRO A 58 -2.52 -1.76 -5.90
C PRO A 58 -2.54 -0.81 -4.70
N GLN A 59 -2.21 -1.31 -3.52
CA GLN A 59 -2.18 -0.51 -2.31
C GLN A 59 -1.13 0.60 -2.40
N HIS A 60 0.05 0.29 -2.92
CA HIS A 60 1.09 1.28 -3.16
C HIS A 60 0.67 2.31 -4.20
N GLY A 61 0.09 1.86 -5.29
CA GLY A 61 -0.29 2.74 -6.39
C GLY A 61 -1.39 3.72 -6.04
N ASP A 62 -2.20 3.40 -5.02
CA ASP A 62 -3.39 4.17 -4.68
C ASP A 62 -3.24 5.07 -3.46
N SER A 63 -2.11 5.04 -2.76
CA SER A 63 -1.92 5.86 -1.56
C SER A 63 -2.02 7.36 -1.88
N TRP A 64 -1.47 7.82 -3.00
CA TRP A 64 -1.56 9.23 -3.38
C TRP A 64 -3.00 9.66 -3.67
N VAL A 65 -3.84 8.74 -4.16
CA VAL A 65 -5.26 9.02 -4.41
C VAL A 65 -5.98 9.30 -3.10
N LEU A 66 -5.66 8.54 -2.04
CA LEU A 66 -6.22 8.78 -0.71
C LEU A 66 -5.86 10.17 -0.19
N PHE A 67 -4.61 10.59 -0.32
CA PHE A 67 -4.19 11.92 0.10
C PHE A 67 -4.86 13.01 -0.73
N ALA A 68 -4.97 12.82 -2.04
CA ALA A 68 -5.64 13.76 -2.92
C ALA A 68 -7.13 13.88 -2.58
N GLN A 69 -7.78 12.76 -2.27
CA GLN A 69 -9.18 12.74 -1.85
C GLN A 69 -9.37 13.51 -0.52
N CYS A 70 -8.47 13.34 0.42
CA CYS A 70 -8.51 14.07 1.69
C CYS A 70 -8.38 15.58 1.46
N LYS A 71 -7.49 15.98 0.57
CA LYS A 71 -7.35 17.39 0.20
C LYS A 71 -8.63 17.93 -0.42
N HIS A 72 -9.26 17.15 -1.29
CA HIS A 72 -10.53 17.52 -1.91
C HIS A 72 -11.63 17.71 -0.86
N TRP A 73 -11.73 16.80 0.12
CA TRP A 73 -12.70 16.91 1.21
C TRP A 73 -12.47 18.18 2.05
N ARG A 74 -11.23 18.52 2.31
CA ARG A 74 -10.91 19.73 3.09
C ARG A 74 -11.38 21.01 2.40
N ASN A 75 -11.49 20.98 1.08
CA ASN A 75 -11.96 22.12 0.29
C ASN A 75 -13.49 22.19 0.18
N GLN A 76 -14.22 21.23 0.75
CA GLN A 76 -15.69 21.18 0.71
C GLN A 76 -16.35 21.72 1.98
N SER A 77 -15.65 22.53 2.73
CA SER A 77 -16.15 23.13 3.99
C SER A 77 -16.67 22.06 4.98
N PRO A 78 -15.82 21.11 5.36
CA PRO A 78 -16.25 20.07 6.28
C PRO A 78 -16.52 20.65 7.67
N ASP A 79 -17.45 20.02 8.40
CA ASP A 79 -17.68 20.37 9.80
C ASP A 79 -16.56 19.77 10.69
N GLU A 80 -16.65 20.05 11.99
CA GLU A 80 -15.63 19.65 12.96
C GLU A 80 -15.45 18.12 13.01
N GLU A 81 -16.55 17.36 13.00
CA GLU A 81 -16.51 15.91 13.00
C GLU A 81 -15.93 15.38 11.71
N GLN A 82 -16.27 15.96 10.58
CA GLN A 82 -15.73 15.58 9.28
C GLN A 82 -14.24 15.87 9.20
N LEU A 83 -13.77 16.97 9.73
CA LEU A 83 -12.34 17.27 9.81
C LEU A 83 -11.58 16.21 10.62
N ARG A 84 -12.17 15.76 11.72
CA ARG A 84 -11.60 14.69 12.55
C ARG A 84 -11.47 13.38 11.74
N LEU A 85 -12.49 13.03 10.97
CA LEU A 85 -12.49 11.82 10.14
C LEU A 85 -11.47 11.93 8.99
N ILE A 86 -11.35 13.10 8.37
CA ILE A 86 -10.34 13.33 7.34
C ILE A 86 -8.93 13.11 7.91
N ALA A 87 -8.66 13.69 9.09
CA ALA A 87 -7.36 13.51 9.74
C ALA A 87 -7.09 12.03 10.06
N GLN A 88 -8.12 11.28 10.41
CA GLN A 88 -8.02 9.84 10.68
C GLN A 88 -7.65 9.06 9.40
N VAL A 89 -8.27 9.39 8.28
CA VAL A 89 -7.94 8.77 6.97
C VAL A 89 -6.50 9.09 6.60
N GLU A 90 -6.09 10.35 6.73
CA GLU A 90 -4.72 10.77 6.43
C GLU A 90 -3.69 10.01 7.26
N LYS A 91 -3.95 9.88 8.56
CA LYS A 91 -3.05 9.16 9.46
C LYS A 91 -2.95 7.68 9.10
N SER A 92 -4.07 7.05 8.81
CA SER A 92 -4.10 5.65 8.41
C SER A 92 -3.41 5.44 7.07
N ALA A 93 -3.57 6.37 6.13
CA ALA A 93 -2.91 6.31 4.83
C ALA A 93 -1.39 6.44 4.95
N GLU A 94 -0.90 7.31 5.84
CA GLU A 94 0.54 7.42 6.12
C GLU A 94 1.11 6.13 6.69
N LYS A 95 0.40 5.51 7.64
CA LYS A 95 0.81 4.23 8.21
C LYS A 95 0.80 3.12 7.17
N LEU A 96 -0.22 3.10 6.32
CA LEU A 96 -0.33 2.12 5.25
C LEU A 96 0.86 2.22 4.30
N ASP A 97 1.22 3.44 3.91
CA ASP A 97 2.35 3.68 3.03
C ASP A 97 3.66 3.19 3.67
N SER A 98 3.87 3.49 4.95
CA SER A 98 5.05 3.04 5.71
C SER A 98 5.12 1.50 5.79
N VAL A 99 4.01 0.85 6.11
CA VAL A 99 3.94 -0.61 6.19
C VAL A 99 4.25 -1.24 4.84
N ASN A 100 3.69 -0.69 3.77
CA ASN A 100 3.92 -1.22 2.43
C ASN A 100 5.39 -1.06 1.99
N GLN A 101 6.04 0.03 2.38
CA GLN A 101 7.47 0.21 2.15
C GLN A 101 8.30 -0.83 2.91
N GLU A 102 7.94 -1.12 4.16
CA GLU A 102 8.60 -2.17 4.93
C GLU A 102 8.43 -3.54 4.29
N VAL A 103 7.23 -3.84 3.78
CA VAL A 103 6.98 -5.09 3.06
C VAL A 103 7.89 -5.22 1.84
N VAL A 104 8.01 -4.17 1.04
CA VAL A 104 8.87 -4.17 -0.15
C VAL A 104 10.33 -4.40 0.23
N LEU A 105 10.81 -3.69 1.25
CA LEU A 105 12.19 -3.86 1.73
C LEU A 105 12.44 -5.26 2.24
N LEU A 106 11.49 -5.82 2.98
CA LEU A 106 11.59 -7.17 3.51
C LEU A 106 11.63 -8.21 2.38
N LEU A 107 10.80 -8.06 1.36
CA LEU A 107 10.80 -8.95 0.20
C LEU A 107 12.16 -8.93 -0.51
N LYS A 108 12.80 -7.77 -0.60
CA LYS A 108 14.13 -7.65 -1.18
C LYS A 108 15.19 -8.39 -0.37
N SER A 109 14.99 -8.55 0.94
CA SER A 109 15.95 -9.19 1.84
C SER A 109 15.90 -10.70 1.82
N PHE A 110 14.84 -11.32 1.25
CA PHE A 110 14.73 -12.78 1.24
C PHE A 110 15.80 -13.42 0.36
N PRO A 111 16.35 -14.59 0.78
CA PRO A 111 17.30 -15.33 -0.03
C PRO A 111 16.68 -15.74 -1.36
N ARG A 112 17.48 -15.70 -2.41
CA ARG A 112 17.06 -16.05 -3.76
C ARG A 112 17.67 -17.38 -4.17
N ARG A 113 16.83 -18.20 -4.76
CA ARG A 113 17.20 -19.58 -5.09
C ARG A 113 18.20 -19.66 -6.26
N ASP A 114 18.02 -18.79 -7.25
CA ASP A 114 18.85 -18.79 -8.45
C ASP A 114 18.86 -17.39 -9.09
N LYS A 115 19.68 -17.28 -10.15
CA LYS A 115 19.84 -16.01 -10.87
C LYS A 115 18.55 -15.55 -11.54
N GLU A 116 17.77 -16.47 -12.07
CA GLU A 116 16.50 -16.15 -12.74
C GLU A 116 15.52 -15.51 -11.77
N VAL A 117 15.40 -16.07 -10.57
CA VAL A 117 14.53 -15.50 -9.52
C VAL A 117 15.00 -14.10 -9.18
N LYS A 118 16.32 -13.90 -9.04
CA LYS A 118 16.90 -12.60 -8.74
C LYS A 118 16.56 -11.56 -9.82
N GLU A 119 16.73 -11.91 -11.08
CA GLU A 119 16.43 -11.02 -12.22
C GLU A 119 14.96 -10.65 -12.28
N ASN A 120 14.08 -11.64 -12.11
CA ASN A 120 12.63 -11.41 -12.11
C ASN A 120 12.20 -10.54 -10.94
N MET A 121 12.84 -10.71 -9.79
CA MET A 121 12.58 -9.92 -8.60
C MET A 121 12.96 -8.46 -8.83
N GLU A 122 14.12 -8.22 -9.42
CA GLU A 122 14.57 -6.86 -9.73
C GLU A 122 13.64 -6.16 -10.72
N ILE A 123 13.20 -6.87 -11.76
CA ILE A 123 12.23 -6.35 -12.72
C ILE A 123 10.92 -6.01 -12.04
N ALA A 124 10.43 -6.88 -11.18
CA ALA A 124 9.17 -6.66 -10.45
C ALA A 124 9.26 -5.44 -9.55
N PHE A 125 10.36 -5.26 -8.81
CA PHE A 125 10.55 -4.11 -7.94
C PHE A 125 10.71 -2.82 -8.75
N GLU A 126 11.46 -2.85 -9.83
CA GLU A 126 11.62 -1.71 -10.72
C GLU A 126 10.28 -1.24 -11.25
N TRP A 127 9.46 -2.17 -11.70
CA TRP A 127 8.13 -1.88 -12.19
C TRP A 127 7.23 -1.28 -11.10
N LEU A 128 7.30 -1.82 -9.89
CA LEU A 128 6.55 -1.32 -8.74
C LEU A 128 6.94 0.12 -8.41
N PHE A 129 8.24 0.41 -8.37
CA PHE A 129 8.73 1.76 -8.07
C PHE A 129 8.38 2.77 -9.16
N LYS A 130 8.37 2.35 -10.41
CA LYS A 130 7.90 3.21 -11.50
C LYS A 130 6.44 3.60 -11.31
N LYS A 131 5.62 2.69 -10.82
CA LYS A 131 4.21 2.97 -10.53
C LYS A 131 4.07 3.99 -9.40
N LEU A 132 4.96 3.95 -8.39
CA LEU A 132 4.93 4.89 -7.28
C LEU A 132 5.34 6.30 -7.71
N ASP A 133 6.30 6.42 -8.63
CA ASP A 133 6.82 7.69 -9.11
C ASP A 133 5.95 8.30 -10.22
N GLY A 134 5.14 7.51 -10.84
CA GLY A 134 4.24 7.96 -11.89
C GLY A 134 2.92 8.41 -11.34
#